data_e0077ceeef1c3d1993a1ba3f478530a5
#
_entry.id   e0077ceeef1c3d1993a1ba3f478530a5
#
_cell.length_a   1.000
_cell.length_b   1.000
_cell.length_c   1.000
_cell.angle_alpha   90.00
_cell.angle_beta   90.00
_cell.angle_gamma   90.00
#
_symmetry.space_group_name_H-M   'P 1'
#
loop_
_entity.id
_entity.type
_entity.pdbx_description
1 polymer ?
#
loop_
_entity_poly.entity_id
_entity_poly.type
_entity_poly.pdbx_seq_one_letter_code
_entity_poly.pdbx_strand_id
1 'polypeptide(L)'
;MEFGGLIVVLVIFLVVLVTLFQAVRMVPQGSKWVVERLGKFHRALSPGLNLLIPYIDKVAFKATTKDIVLEIPSQEVITKDNVVIVANAVAYINILNPEKAVYGVEDYELAIRTLVQTSLRSIVGEMTLDDALSSRDQIKAKLKAQISDDIADWGITLKTVEIQDIQPSGTMQQAMEEQAAAERQRRATVTRADGEKTAAILEADGRLEASRRDAEAKVVLAEATKTALQKVSDAVQDKELPAMYLLGEKYVEAVSDMSQSSNSKIIVLPSDTVSYTHLTLPTIREVW
;
A
#
# COMPACT_ATOMS: atom_id res chain seq x y z
N MET A 1 -24.84 20.67 87.59
CA MET A 1 -24.21 19.41 87.00
C MET A 1 -24.90 18.99 85.70
N GLU A 2 -26.09 19.51 85.32
CA GLU A 2 -26.79 19.10 84.10
C GLU A 2 -26.16 19.60 82.79
N PHE A 3 -25.53 20.78 82.78
CA PHE A 3 -24.89 21.33 81.59
C PHE A 3 -23.65 20.50 81.08
N GLY A 4 -22.93 19.88 82.05
CA GLY A 4 -21.79 19.03 81.70
C GLY A 4 -22.21 17.75 80.96
N GLY A 5 -23.31 17.15 81.39
CA GLY A 5 -23.87 15.96 80.77
C GLY A 5 -24.33 16.21 79.32
N LEU A 6 -24.99 17.37 79.08
CA LEU A 6 -25.48 17.77 77.79
C LEU A 6 -24.36 18.03 76.79
N ILE A 7 -23.24 18.66 77.23
CA ILE A 7 -22.04 18.86 76.41
C ILE A 7 -21.41 17.52 76.00
N VAL A 8 -21.28 16.55 76.92
CA VAL A 8 -20.72 15.23 76.63
C VAL A 8 -21.59 14.48 75.59
N VAL A 9 -22.91 14.51 75.70
CA VAL A 9 -23.84 13.91 74.74
C VAL A 9 -23.69 14.56 73.38
N LEU A 10 -23.59 15.90 73.30
CA LEU A 10 -23.44 16.64 72.09
C LEU A 10 -22.09 16.32 71.37
N VAL A 11 -21.00 16.19 72.13
CA VAL A 11 -19.71 15.79 71.61
C VAL A 11 -19.74 14.36 71.04
N ILE A 12 -20.34 13.41 71.80
CA ILE A 12 -20.50 12.02 71.31
C ILE A 12 -21.33 11.99 70.04
N PHE A 13 -22.43 12.71 69.99
CA PHE A 13 -23.29 12.82 68.80
C PHE A 13 -22.53 13.37 67.59
N LEU A 14 -21.74 14.44 67.82
CA LEU A 14 -20.91 15.02 66.77
C LEU A 14 -19.86 14.05 66.27
N VAL A 15 -19.17 13.29 67.15
CA VAL A 15 -18.20 12.26 66.78
C VAL A 15 -18.87 11.15 65.96
N VAL A 16 -20.03 10.67 66.38
CA VAL A 16 -20.82 9.66 65.65
C VAL A 16 -21.20 10.19 64.28
N LEU A 17 -21.67 11.43 64.18
CA LEU A 17 -22.04 12.05 62.91
C LEU A 17 -20.84 12.16 61.95
N VAL A 18 -19.69 12.62 62.46
CA VAL A 18 -18.43 12.71 61.65
C VAL A 18 -17.98 11.35 61.20
N THR A 19 -18.03 10.32 62.05
CA THR A 19 -17.65 8.95 61.67
C THR A 19 -18.58 8.37 60.60
N LEU A 20 -19.90 8.64 60.67
CA LEU A 20 -20.83 8.22 59.64
C LEU A 20 -20.55 8.90 58.29
N PHE A 21 -20.28 10.20 58.30
CA PHE A 21 -19.89 10.89 57.07
C PHE A 21 -18.59 10.35 56.48
N GLN A 22 -17.61 9.98 57.29
CA GLN A 22 -16.34 9.37 56.80
C GLN A 22 -16.50 7.93 56.32
N ALA A 23 -17.53 7.21 56.81
CA ALA A 23 -17.80 5.82 56.45
C ALA A 23 -18.31 5.71 55.00
N VAL A 24 -18.94 6.73 54.48
CA VAL A 24 -19.49 6.74 53.09
C VAL A 24 -18.45 7.15 52.11
N ARG A 25 -18.12 6.26 51.18
CA ARG A 25 -17.20 6.55 50.05
C ARG A 25 -17.87 6.31 48.74
N MET A 26 -17.77 7.30 47.85
CA MET A 26 -18.26 7.21 46.49
C MET A 26 -17.12 6.87 45.53
N VAL A 27 -17.26 5.73 44.84
CA VAL A 27 -16.29 5.26 43.84
C VAL A 27 -16.78 5.67 42.46
N PRO A 28 -16.00 6.43 41.69
CA PRO A 28 -16.40 6.86 40.34
C PRO A 28 -16.48 5.69 39.38
N GLN A 29 -17.33 5.83 38.34
CA GLN A 29 -17.42 4.89 37.25
C GLN A 29 -16.06 4.74 36.54
N GLY A 30 -15.67 3.51 36.19
CA GLY A 30 -14.39 3.23 35.56
C GLY A 30 -13.21 3.11 36.55
N SER A 31 -13.50 3.02 37.86
CA SER A 31 -12.49 2.76 38.91
C SER A 31 -12.95 1.64 39.83
N LYS A 32 -12.00 0.87 40.34
CA LYS A 32 -12.18 -0.09 41.44
C LYS A 32 -11.14 0.21 42.51
N TRP A 33 -11.57 0.30 43.76
CA TRP A 33 -10.66 0.63 44.85
C TRP A 33 -10.42 -0.61 45.72
N VAL A 34 -9.16 -0.87 45.99
CA VAL A 34 -8.72 -1.96 46.86
C VAL A 34 -8.70 -1.45 48.29
N VAL A 35 -9.39 -2.16 49.18
CA VAL A 35 -9.49 -1.82 50.60
C VAL A 35 -8.79 -2.87 51.43
N GLU A 36 -7.92 -2.41 52.30
CA GLU A 36 -7.26 -3.16 53.35
C GLU A 36 -7.96 -2.94 54.68
N ARG A 37 -8.05 -4.01 55.45
CA ARG A 37 -8.47 -3.99 56.85
C ARG A 37 -7.30 -4.46 57.72
N LEU A 38 -6.75 -3.57 58.54
CA LEU A 38 -5.61 -3.86 59.40
C LEU A 38 -4.42 -4.47 58.64
N GLY A 39 -4.14 -3.96 57.43
CA GLY A 39 -3.03 -4.41 56.58
C GLY A 39 -3.25 -5.70 55.79
N LYS A 40 -4.49 -6.26 55.80
CA LYS A 40 -4.86 -7.39 54.95
C LYS A 40 -5.87 -6.96 53.91
N PHE A 41 -5.80 -7.53 52.71
CA PHE A 41 -6.83 -7.38 51.71
C PHE A 41 -8.20 -7.76 52.28
N HIS A 42 -9.17 -6.89 52.11
CA HIS A 42 -10.52 -7.15 52.58
C HIS A 42 -11.49 -7.30 51.41
N ARG A 43 -11.56 -6.31 50.54
CA ARG A 43 -12.43 -6.32 49.34
C ARG A 43 -12.05 -5.23 48.34
N ALA A 44 -12.49 -5.43 47.11
CA ALA A 44 -12.45 -4.38 46.07
C ALA A 44 -13.81 -3.69 45.99
N LEU A 45 -13.82 -2.35 46.06
CA LEU A 45 -15.03 -1.53 45.93
C LEU A 45 -15.38 -1.35 44.48
N SER A 46 -16.61 -1.66 44.13
CA SER A 46 -17.19 -1.37 42.83
C SER A 46 -17.65 0.08 42.71
N PRO A 47 -17.84 0.61 41.51
CA PRO A 47 -18.41 1.95 41.29
C PRO A 47 -19.72 2.12 42.00
N GLY A 48 -19.94 3.32 42.56
CA GLY A 48 -21.12 3.67 43.31
C GLY A 48 -20.85 3.99 44.78
N LEU A 49 -21.89 3.92 45.62
CA LEU A 49 -21.84 4.23 47.02
C LEU A 49 -21.42 3.00 47.82
N ASN A 50 -20.32 3.14 48.56
CA ASN A 50 -19.78 2.07 49.39
C ASN A 50 -19.59 2.53 50.83
N LEU A 51 -19.86 1.61 51.78
CA LEU A 51 -19.71 1.85 53.19
C LEU A 51 -18.41 1.18 53.70
N LEU A 52 -17.56 1.97 54.31
CA LEU A 52 -16.28 1.55 54.94
C LEU A 52 -16.37 1.79 56.45
N ILE A 53 -15.62 0.97 57.21
CA ILE A 53 -15.50 1.22 58.64
C ILE A 53 -14.32 2.21 58.83
N PRO A 54 -14.62 3.47 59.27
CA PRO A 54 -13.57 4.46 59.50
C PRO A 54 -12.51 3.94 60.47
N TYR A 55 -11.28 4.37 60.28
CA TYR A 55 -10.10 3.99 61.12
C TYR A 55 -9.61 2.55 60.96
N ILE A 56 -10.46 1.58 60.58
CA ILE A 56 -10.09 0.18 60.38
C ILE A 56 -9.85 -0.12 58.91
N ASP A 57 -10.73 0.36 58.05
CA ASP A 57 -10.67 0.15 56.62
C ASP A 57 -9.90 1.30 55.94
N LYS A 58 -8.83 0.95 55.19
CA LYS A 58 -8.03 1.90 54.45
C LYS A 58 -8.11 1.59 52.94
N VAL A 59 -8.36 2.60 52.13
CA VAL A 59 -8.20 2.48 50.66
C VAL A 59 -6.70 2.45 50.35
N ALA A 60 -6.17 1.28 50.01
CA ALA A 60 -4.77 1.07 49.72
C ALA A 60 -4.43 1.50 48.29
N PHE A 61 -5.28 1.13 47.35
CA PHE A 61 -5.03 1.42 45.91
C PHE A 61 -6.31 1.75 45.18
N LYS A 62 -6.18 2.65 44.19
CA LYS A 62 -7.26 3.06 43.28
C LYS A 62 -6.94 2.62 41.86
N ALA A 63 -7.44 1.45 41.46
CA ALA A 63 -7.24 0.93 40.13
C ALA A 63 -8.23 1.57 39.14
N THR A 64 -7.79 1.88 37.94
CA THR A 64 -8.67 2.19 36.81
C THR A 64 -9.07 0.89 36.11
N THR A 65 -10.35 0.81 35.71
CA THR A 65 -10.84 -0.28 34.84
C THR A 65 -10.94 0.15 33.38
N LYS A 66 -10.40 1.33 33.07
CA LYS A 66 -10.23 1.81 31.69
C LYS A 66 -9.00 1.19 31.08
N ASP A 67 -8.93 1.21 29.76
CA ASP A 67 -7.74 0.78 29.07
C ASP A 67 -6.58 1.75 29.36
N ILE A 68 -5.46 1.18 29.72
CA ILE A 68 -4.20 1.90 29.99
C ILE A 68 -3.28 1.68 28.80
N VAL A 69 -2.65 2.74 28.35
CA VAL A 69 -1.69 2.72 27.25
C VAL A 69 -0.29 2.72 27.85
N LEU A 70 0.47 1.66 27.58
CA LEU A 70 1.86 1.52 27.99
C LEU A 70 2.78 1.66 26.78
N GLU A 71 3.60 2.70 26.77
CA GLU A 71 4.63 2.88 25.77
C GLU A 71 5.84 2.00 26.10
N ILE A 72 6.26 1.22 25.14
CA ILE A 72 7.46 0.39 25.18
C ILE A 72 8.58 1.17 24.50
N PRO A 73 9.63 1.55 25.24
CA PRO A 73 10.70 2.35 24.66
C PRO A 73 11.42 1.64 23.53
N SER A 74 11.96 2.44 22.62
CA SER A 74 12.76 1.94 21.50
C SER A 74 13.95 1.13 22.00
N GLN A 75 14.18 -0.01 21.39
CA GLN A 75 15.31 -0.88 21.69
C GLN A 75 15.96 -1.41 20.42
N GLU A 76 17.25 -1.64 20.49
CA GLU A 76 17.99 -2.30 19.43
C GLU A 76 17.82 -3.81 19.55
N VAL A 77 17.52 -4.45 18.41
CA VAL A 77 17.37 -5.89 18.28
C VAL A 77 18.15 -6.36 17.07
N ILE A 78 18.81 -7.52 17.19
CA ILE A 78 19.53 -8.15 16.08
C ILE A 78 18.62 -9.22 15.50
N THR A 79 18.33 -9.12 14.21
CA THR A 79 17.52 -10.08 13.45
C THR A 79 18.33 -11.35 13.13
N LYS A 80 17.64 -12.40 12.65
CA LYS A 80 18.24 -13.68 12.28
C LYS A 80 19.33 -13.55 11.20
N ASP A 81 19.20 -12.59 10.30
CA ASP A 81 20.15 -12.25 9.23
C ASP A 81 21.24 -11.25 9.70
N ASN A 82 21.39 -11.10 11.02
CA ASN A 82 22.43 -10.30 11.67
C ASN A 82 22.35 -8.79 11.37
N VAL A 83 21.15 -8.28 11.13
CA VAL A 83 20.90 -6.84 10.93
C VAL A 83 20.42 -6.23 12.26
N VAL A 84 21.00 -5.08 12.63
CA VAL A 84 20.54 -4.30 13.78
C VAL A 84 19.35 -3.45 13.37
N ILE A 85 18.23 -3.62 14.08
CA ILE A 85 17.02 -2.80 13.91
C ILE A 85 16.63 -2.16 15.25
N VAL A 86 15.98 -1.03 15.17
CA VAL A 86 15.34 -0.34 16.29
C VAL A 86 13.85 -0.58 16.22
N ALA A 87 13.28 -1.12 17.29
CA ALA A 87 11.85 -1.39 17.37
C ALA A 87 11.25 -0.80 18.64
N ASN A 88 10.03 -0.25 18.53
CA ASN A 88 9.21 0.20 19.64
C ASN A 88 7.76 -0.27 19.46
N ALA A 89 7.02 -0.30 20.56
CA ALA A 89 5.65 -0.78 20.57
C ALA A 89 4.81 -0.03 21.59
N VAL A 90 3.51 -0.21 21.51
CA VAL A 90 2.53 0.27 22.50
C VAL A 90 1.64 -0.89 22.89
N ALA A 91 1.50 -1.12 24.21
CA ALA A 91 0.63 -2.14 24.74
C ALA A 91 -0.63 -1.49 25.35
N TYR A 92 -1.80 -2.05 25.01
CA TYR A 92 -3.08 -1.66 25.60
C TYR A 92 -3.49 -2.73 26.60
N ILE A 93 -3.57 -2.35 27.87
CA ILE A 93 -3.90 -3.25 28.97
C ILE A 93 -5.15 -2.81 29.70
N ASN A 94 -5.79 -3.75 30.40
CA ASN A 94 -6.94 -3.49 31.25
C ASN A 94 -6.82 -4.29 32.54
N ILE A 95 -7.10 -3.65 33.68
CA ILE A 95 -7.06 -4.30 34.99
C ILE A 95 -8.42 -4.95 35.26
N LEU A 96 -8.49 -6.28 35.19
CA LEU A 96 -9.70 -7.04 35.51
C LEU A 96 -9.81 -7.30 37.02
N ASN A 97 -8.71 -7.74 37.63
CA ASN A 97 -8.65 -8.04 39.04
C ASN A 97 -7.62 -7.13 39.75
N PRO A 98 -8.10 -6.03 40.36
CA PRO A 98 -7.21 -5.09 41.07
C PRO A 98 -6.46 -5.69 42.24
N GLU A 99 -6.99 -6.72 42.90
CA GLU A 99 -6.32 -7.42 44.00
C GLU A 99 -5.02 -8.06 43.51
N LYS A 100 -5.09 -8.88 42.46
CA LYS A 100 -3.92 -9.52 41.89
C LYS A 100 -2.91 -8.52 41.33
N ALA A 101 -3.41 -7.41 40.73
CA ALA A 101 -2.55 -6.38 40.14
C ALA A 101 -1.74 -5.63 41.22
N VAL A 102 -2.30 -5.46 42.42
CA VAL A 102 -1.64 -4.71 43.51
C VAL A 102 -0.74 -5.58 44.36
N TYR A 103 -1.15 -6.83 44.62
CA TYR A 103 -0.40 -7.72 45.53
C TYR A 103 0.43 -8.79 44.80
N GLY A 104 0.20 -9.01 43.52
CA GLY A 104 0.93 -10.00 42.71
C GLY A 104 2.25 -9.48 42.15
N VAL A 105 2.39 -8.18 41.96
CA VAL A 105 3.60 -7.55 41.42
C VAL A 105 3.75 -6.14 42.00
N GLU A 106 4.98 -5.71 42.28
CA GLU A 106 5.24 -4.41 42.88
C GLU A 106 4.93 -3.25 41.93
N ASP A 107 5.38 -3.35 40.70
CA ASP A 107 5.07 -2.39 39.60
C ASP A 107 4.70 -3.17 38.35
N TYR A 108 3.38 -3.30 38.14
CA TYR A 108 2.84 -4.02 36.99
C TYR A 108 3.14 -3.31 35.66
N GLU A 109 3.26 -1.97 35.65
CA GLU A 109 3.57 -1.23 34.43
C GLU A 109 4.98 -1.52 33.96
N LEU A 110 5.94 -1.45 34.87
CA LEU A 110 7.34 -1.78 34.61
C LEU A 110 7.50 -3.25 34.22
N ALA A 111 6.84 -4.15 34.96
CA ALA A 111 6.89 -5.59 34.67
C ALA A 111 6.37 -5.91 33.26
N ILE A 112 5.22 -5.35 32.88
CA ILE A 112 4.62 -5.55 31.54
C ILE A 112 5.51 -4.94 30.45
N ARG A 113 6.03 -3.73 30.66
CA ARG A 113 6.97 -3.10 29.69
C ARG A 113 8.18 -4.00 29.45
N THR A 114 8.79 -4.48 30.51
CA THR A 114 9.97 -5.36 30.43
C THR A 114 9.64 -6.69 29.76
N LEU A 115 8.49 -7.27 30.07
CA LEU A 115 8.02 -8.52 29.47
C LEU A 115 7.79 -8.36 27.96
N VAL A 116 7.04 -7.32 27.55
CA VAL A 116 6.81 -7.00 26.15
C VAL A 116 8.12 -6.74 25.41
N GLN A 117 9.03 -5.98 26.05
CA GLN A 117 10.34 -5.65 25.47
C GLN A 117 11.19 -6.90 25.23
N THR A 118 11.22 -7.82 26.20
CA THR A 118 11.98 -9.07 26.09
C THR A 118 11.36 -10.00 25.04
N SER A 119 10.05 -10.14 25.05
CA SER A 119 9.34 -10.96 24.06
C SER A 119 9.45 -10.40 22.63
N LEU A 120 9.39 -9.08 22.48
CA LEU A 120 9.61 -8.42 21.18
C LEU A 120 11.02 -8.72 20.66
N ARG A 121 12.03 -8.63 21.52
CA ARG A 121 13.42 -8.96 21.16
C ARG A 121 13.56 -10.42 20.72
N SER A 122 12.94 -11.34 21.42
CA SER A 122 12.98 -12.77 21.07
C SER A 122 12.32 -13.03 19.72
N ILE A 123 11.09 -12.53 19.51
CA ILE A 123 10.32 -12.78 18.29
C ILE A 123 11.02 -12.17 17.07
N VAL A 124 11.49 -10.93 17.18
CA VAL A 124 12.19 -10.24 16.11
C VAL A 124 13.55 -10.90 15.82
N GLY A 125 14.25 -11.37 16.86
CA GLY A 125 15.52 -12.08 16.70
C GLY A 125 15.41 -13.42 15.95
N GLU A 126 14.22 -14.01 15.88
CA GLU A 126 13.96 -15.23 15.12
C GLU A 126 13.58 -14.97 13.64
N MET A 127 13.31 -13.71 13.28
CA MET A 127 12.84 -13.30 11.97
C MET A 127 13.96 -12.64 11.15
N THR A 128 13.83 -12.70 9.82
CA THR A 128 14.69 -11.88 8.94
C THR A 128 14.21 -10.43 8.93
N LEU A 129 15.04 -9.50 8.46
CA LEU A 129 14.67 -8.09 8.34
C LEU A 129 13.40 -7.92 7.46
N ASP A 130 13.35 -8.59 6.32
CA ASP A 130 12.21 -8.52 5.40
C ASP A 130 10.93 -9.05 6.04
N ASP A 131 11.01 -10.16 6.78
CA ASP A 131 9.88 -10.71 7.53
C ASP A 131 9.43 -9.77 8.64
N ALA A 132 10.36 -9.17 9.38
CA ALA A 132 10.03 -8.24 10.46
C ALA A 132 9.33 -6.97 9.95
N LEU A 133 9.71 -6.47 8.78
CA LEU A 133 9.09 -5.30 8.15
C LEU A 133 7.72 -5.60 7.52
N SER A 134 7.56 -6.80 6.93
CA SER A 134 6.36 -7.17 6.18
C SER A 134 5.28 -7.86 7.03
N SER A 135 5.65 -8.53 8.13
CA SER A 135 4.78 -9.44 8.88
C SER A 135 4.42 -8.91 10.28
N ARG A 136 4.15 -7.62 10.41
CA ARG A 136 3.80 -6.96 11.69
C ARG A 136 2.65 -7.64 12.43
N ASP A 137 1.64 -8.11 11.71
CA ASP A 137 0.49 -8.79 12.31
C ASP A 137 0.85 -10.14 12.93
N GLN A 138 1.83 -10.86 12.36
CA GLN A 138 2.35 -12.09 12.97
C GLN A 138 3.11 -11.81 14.27
N ILE A 139 3.90 -10.73 14.29
CA ILE A 139 4.63 -10.31 15.50
C ILE A 139 3.63 -9.96 16.60
N LYS A 140 2.57 -9.18 16.29
CA LYS A 140 1.49 -8.84 17.22
C LYS A 140 0.82 -10.10 17.79
N ALA A 141 0.46 -11.05 16.93
CA ALA A 141 -0.21 -12.29 17.34
C ALA A 141 0.69 -13.13 18.26
N LYS A 142 1.97 -13.30 17.92
CA LYS A 142 2.94 -14.02 18.74
C LYS A 142 3.19 -13.33 20.08
N LEU A 143 3.38 -12.00 20.08
CA LEU A 143 3.53 -11.21 21.30
C LEU A 143 2.33 -11.39 22.22
N LYS A 144 1.11 -11.23 21.68
CA LYS A 144 -0.11 -11.40 22.45
C LYS A 144 -0.22 -12.79 23.04
N ALA A 145 0.03 -13.83 22.26
CA ALA A 145 -0.05 -15.22 22.71
C ALA A 145 0.97 -15.51 23.83
N GLN A 146 2.22 -15.06 23.67
CA GLN A 146 3.30 -15.32 24.61
C GLN A 146 3.12 -14.59 25.94
N ILE A 147 2.59 -13.37 25.94
CA ILE A 147 2.52 -12.51 27.12
C ILE A 147 1.20 -12.66 27.87
N SER A 148 0.11 -13.07 27.18
CA SER A 148 -1.24 -13.08 27.76
C SER A 148 -1.34 -13.92 29.03
N ASP A 149 -0.67 -15.06 29.07
CA ASP A 149 -0.72 -15.98 30.21
C ASP A 149 0.00 -15.39 31.44
N ASP A 150 1.20 -14.86 31.26
CA ASP A 150 1.99 -14.23 32.33
C ASP A 150 1.27 -13.03 32.96
N ILE A 151 0.65 -12.19 32.12
CA ILE A 151 -0.09 -11.01 32.59
C ILE A 151 -1.42 -11.39 33.26
N ALA A 152 -2.06 -12.47 32.81
CA ALA A 152 -3.30 -12.95 33.41
C ALA A 152 -3.12 -13.37 34.89
N ASP A 153 -1.98 -13.88 35.24
CA ASP A 153 -1.64 -14.20 36.64
C ASP A 153 -1.63 -12.97 37.55
N TRP A 154 -1.31 -11.81 37.00
CA TRP A 154 -1.39 -10.53 37.71
C TRP A 154 -2.80 -9.89 37.63
N GLY A 155 -3.80 -10.59 37.10
CA GLY A 155 -5.15 -10.09 36.98
C GLY A 155 -5.33 -8.96 35.96
N ILE A 156 -4.41 -8.86 35.01
CA ILE A 156 -4.38 -7.86 33.95
C ILE A 156 -4.62 -8.57 32.63
N THR A 157 -5.32 -7.91 31.71
CA THR A 157 -5.57 -8.44 30.36
C THR A 157 -4.87 -7.58 29.33
N LEU A 158 -4.10 -8.21 28.46
CA LEU A 158 -3.54 -7.58 27.27
C LEU A 158 -4.59 -7.53 26.17
N LYS A 159 -5.07 -6.35 25.83
CA LYS A 159 -6.01 -6.17 24.72
C LYS A 159 -5.33 -6.33 23.39
N THR A 160 -4.32 -5.52 23.14
CA THR A 160 -3.50 -5.59 21.95
C THR A 160 -2.12 -4.98 22.21
N VAL A 161 -1.16 -5.38 21.37
CA VAL A 161 0.15 -4.72 21.26
C VAL A 161 0.26 -4.19 19.84
N GLU A 162 0.57 -2.92 19.69
CA GLU A 162 0.79 -2.29 18.41
C GLU A 162 2.27 -1.96 18.24
N ILE A 163 2.86 -2.38 17.13
CA ILE A 163 4.22 -2.01 16.78
C ILE A 163 4.15 -0.62 16.12
N GLN A 164 4.84 0.35 16.70
CA GLN A 164 4.86 1.71 16.14
C GLN A 164 5.85 1.78 14.99
N ASP A 165 7.12 1.46 15.26
CA ASP A 165 8.19 1.58 14.28
C ASP A 165 9.11 0.37 14.33
N ILE A 166 9.59 -0.04 13.16
CA ILE A 166 10.71 -0.95 12.97
C ILE A 166 11.60 -0.29 11.93
N GLN A 167 12.78 0.15 12.35
CA GLN A 167 13.71 0.86 11.48
C GLN A 167 15.08 0.17 11.50
N PRO A 168 15.65 -0.17 10.34
CA PRO A 168 17.03 -0.63 10.28
C PRO A 168 17.99 0.49 10.67
N SER A 169 19.22 0.14 11.04
CA SER A 169 20.27 1.11 11.31
C SER A 169 20.51 2.01 10.09
N GLY A 170 20.90 3.27 10.30
CA GLY A 170 21.05 4.25 9.23
C GLY A 170 21.98 3.81 8.08
N THR A 171 23.04 3.07 8.40
CA THR A 171 23.96 2.50 7.39
C THR A 171 23.28 1.42 6.54
N MET A 172 22.46 0.58 7.18
CA MET A 172 21.70 -0.46 6.49
C MET A 172 20.59 0.12 5.64
N GLN A 173 19.92 1.16 6.12
CA GLN A 173 18.89 1.88 5.36
C GLN A 173 19.47 2.44 4.07
N GLN A 174 20.64 3.06 4.11
CA GLN A 174 21.31 3.56 2.90
C GLN A 174 21.64 2.43 1.91
N ALA A 175 22.18 1.32 2.41
CA ALA A 175 22.49 0.17 1.55
C ALA A 175 21.22 -0.42 0.90
N MET A 176 20.11 -0.50 1.64
CA MET A 176 18.81 -0.94 1.10
C MET A 176 18.26 0.04 0.06
N GLU A 177 18.39 1.34 0.28
CA GLU A 177 17.96 2.37 -0.67
C GLU A 177 18.76 2.28 -1.97
N GLU A 178 20.09 2.12 -1.89
CA GLU A 178 20.96 1.92 -3.05
C GLU A 178 20.62 0.62 -3.81
N GLN A 179 20.43 -0.48 -3.10
CA GLN A 179 20.00 -1.75 -3.69
C GLN A 179 18.64 -1.63 -4.38
N ALA A 180 17.66 -1.00 -3.71
CA ALA A 180 16.33 -0.79 -4.27
C ALA A 180 16.37 0.13 -5.50
N ALA A 181 17.22 1.16 -5.51
CA ALA A 181 17.41 2.04 -6.64
C ALA A 181 18.03 1.29 -7.84
N ALA A 182 19.07 0.48 -7.60
CA ALA A 182 19.71 -0.35 -8.63
C ALA A 182 18.73 -1.36 -9.23
N GLU A 183 17.94 -2.04 -8.41
CA GLU A 183 16.93 -3.01 -8.88
C GLU A 183 15.80 -2.33 -9.68
N ARG A 184 15.31 -1.16 -9.22
CA ARG A 184 14.33 -0.37 -9.99
C ARG A 184 14.90 0.06 -11.34
N GLN A 185 16.17 0.50 -11.38
CA GLN A 185 16.85 0.89 -12.62
C GLN A 185 17.00 -0.31 -13.55
N ARG A 186 17.41 -1.47 -13.04
CA ARG A 186 17.50 -2.70 -13.81
C ARG A 186 16.16 -3.09 -14.42
N ARG A 187 15.09 -3.10 -13.60
CA ARG A 187 13.73 -3.42 -14.08
C ARG A 187 13.25 -2.42 -15.13
N ALA A 188 13.47 -1.13 -14.91
CA ALA A 188 13.11 -0.09 -15.87
C ALA A 188 13.82 -0.28 -17.22
N THR A 189 15.11 -0.63 -17.20
CA THR A 189 15.89 -0.91 -18.41
C THR A 189 15.37 -2.14 -19.17
N VAL A 190 15.09 -3.24 -18.45
CA VAL A 190 14.52 -4.45 -19.05
C VAL A 190 13.14 -4.16 -19.66
N THR A 191 12.25 -3.53 -18.89
CA THR A 191 10.89 -3.20 -19.38
C THR A 191 10.95 -2.28 -20.60
N ARG A 192 11.87 -1.31 -20.63
CA ARG A 192 12.06 -0.44 -21.80
C ARG A 192 12.53 -1.23 -23.02
N ALA A 193 13.54 -2.09 -22.85
CA ALA A 193 14.07 -2.90 -23.94
C ALA A 193 13.03 -3.89 -24.49
N ASP A 194 12.22 -4.49 -23.62
CA ASP A 194 11.10 -5.36 -24.04
C ASP A 194 10.01 -4.56 -24.77
N GLY A 195 9.72 -3.36 -24.31
CA GLY A 195 8.79 -2.44 -24.96
C GLY A 195 9.28 -2.03 -26.35
N GLU A 196 10.54 -1.65 -26.50
CA GLU A 196 11.16 -1.29 -27.77
C GLU A 196 11.18 -2.48 -28.74
N LYS A 197 11.54 -3.67 -28.26
CA LYS A 197 11.46 -4.90 -29.04
C LYS A 197 10.04 -5.19 -29.53
N THR A 198 9.08 -5.11 -28.64
CA THR A 198 7.66 -5.37 -29.00
C THR A 198 7.15 -4.33 -29.99
N ALA A 199 7.48 -3.06 -29.79
CA ALA A 199 7.11 -1.98 -30.70
C ALA A 199 7.72 -2.20 -32.10
N ALA A 200 9.00 -2.56 -32.18
CA ALA A 200 9.69 -2.85 -33.45
C ALA A 200 9.06 -4.05 -34.20
N ILE A 201 8.69 -5.10 -33.48
CA ILE A 201 8.00 -6.26 -34.06
C ILE A 201 6.62 -5.85 -34.61
N LEU A 202 5.81 -5.15 -33.81
CA LEU A 202 4.48 -4.69 -34.22
C LEU A 202 4.53 -3.74 -35.42
N GLU A 203 5.52 -2.87 -35.45
CA GLU A 203 5.74 -1.97 -36.60
C GLU A 203 6.12 -2.75 -37.87
N ALA A 204 7.03 -3.73 -37.73
CA ALA A 204 7.41 -4.59 -38.86
C ALA A 204 6.23 -5.43 -39.38
N ASP A 205 5.44 -6.00 -38.48
CA ASP A 205 4.23 -6.75 -38.82
C ASP A 205 3.19 -5.84 -39.48
N GLY A 206 2.99 -4.63 -38.96
CA GLY A 206 2.11 -3.64 -39.55
C GLY A 206 2.54 -3.25 -40.96
N ARG A 207 3.84 -3.03 -41.23
CA ARG A 207 4.37 -2.75 -42.57
C ARG A 207 4.19 -3.95 -43.50
N LEU A 208 4.42 -5.18 -43.03
CA LEU A 208 4.20 -6.38 -43.82
C LEU A 208 2.74 -6.52 -44.20
N GLU A 209 1.82 -6.35 -43.28
CA GLU A 209 0.36 -6.45 -43.54
C GLU A 209 -0.11 -5.35 -44.48
N ALA A 210 0.37 -4.11 -44.30
CA ALA A 210 0.08 -3.02 -45.24
C ALA A 210 0.57 -3.35 -46.65
N SER A 211 1.81 -3.84 -46.80
CA SER A 211 2.37 -4.22 -48.08
C SER A 211 1.58 -5.38 -48.75
N ARG A 212 1.09 -6.34 -47.97
CA ARG A 212 0.25 -7.44 -48.48
C ARG A 212 -1.07 -6.91 -49.00
N ARG A 213 -1.75 -6.03 -48.24
CA ARG A 213 -3.00 -5.40 -48.65
C ARG A 213 -2.85 -4.53 -49.90
N ASP A 214 -1.75 -3.78 -50.01
CA ASP A 214 -1.43 -3.01 -51.18
C ASP A 214 -1.20 -3.90 -52.42
N ALA A 215 -0.51 -5.03 -52.24
CA ALA A 215 -0.33 -6.01 -53.31
C ALA A 215 -1.66 -6.65 -53.74
N GLU A 216 -2.49 -7.04 -52.81
CA GLU A 216 -3.83 -7.59 -53.09
C GLU A 216 -4.72 -6.54 -53.80
N ALA A 217 -4.71 -5.29 -53.33
CA ALA A 217 -5.44 -4.20 -53.96
C ALA A 217 -5.00 -4.00 -55.44
N LYS A 218 -3.69 -4.05 -55.70
CA LYS A 218 -3.14 -3.96 -57.06
C LYS A 218 -3.59 -5.13 -57.96
N VAL A 219 -3.64 -6.35 -57.41
CA VAL A 219 -4.13 -7.52 -58.14
C VAL A 219 -5.61 -7.36 -58.49
N VAL A 220 -6.44 -6.96 -57.50
CA VAL A 220 -7.88 -6.72 -57.73
C VAL A 220 -8.13 -5.63 -58.76
N LEU A 221 -7.37 -4.52 -58.69
CA LEU A 221 -7.44 -3.45 -59.71
C LEU A 221 -7.03 -3.92 -61.10
N ALA A 222 -5.96 -4.76 -61.16
CA ALA A 222 -5.50 -5.32 -62.43
C ALA A 222 -6.56 -6.28 -63.03
N GLU A 223 -7.19 -7.11 -62.21
CA GLU A 223 -8.29 -7.99 -62.66
C GLU A 223 -9.52 -7.20 -63.10
N ALA A 224 -9.89 -6.17 -62.37
CA ALA A 224 -10.97 -5.23 -62.76
C ALA A 224 -10.68 -4.56 -64.10
N THR A 225 -9.46 -4.07 -64.30
CA THR A 225 -9.00 -3.46 -65.52
C THR A 225 -9.03 -4.46 -66.70
N LYS A 226 -8.52 -5.71 -66.46
CA LYS A 226 -8.61 -6.79 -67.46
C LYS A 226 -10.04 -7.06 -67.88
N THR A 227 -10.96 -7.18 -66.90
CA THR A 227 -12.38 -7.44 -67.18
C THR A 227 -13.03 -6.31 -67.94
N ALA A 228 -12.71 -5.06 -67.61
CA ALA A 228 -13.18 -3.89 -68.33
C ALA A 228 -12.67 -3.88 -69.77
N LEU A 229 -11.39 -4.13 -69.99
CA LEU A 229 -10.79 -4.22 -71.33
C LEU A 229 -11.39 -5.37 -72.15
N GLN A 230 -11.65 -6.53 -71.56
CA GLN A 230 -12.31 -7.63 -72.22
C GLN A 230 -13.71 -7.24 -72.73
N LYS A 231 -14.52 -6.58 -71.88
CA LYS A 231 -15.85 -6.10 -72.24
C LYS A 231 -15.81 -5.05 -73.39
N VAL A 232 -14.81 -4.15 -73.37
CA VAL A 232 -14.59 -3.21 -74.42
C VAL A 232 -14.14 -3.91 -75.71
N SER A 233 -13.22 -4.88 -75.63
CA SER A 233 -12.76 -5.66 -76.81
C SER A 233 -13.86 -6.49 -77.42
N ASP A 234 -14.77 -7.06 -76.62
CA ASP A 234 -15.90 -7.86 -77.06
C ASP A 234 -16.99 -6.95 -77.80
N ALA A 235 -17.06 -5.66 -77.42
CA ALA A 235 -17.96 -4.71 -77.96
C ALA A 235 -17.48 -4.04 -79.31
N VAL A 236 -16.14 -4.05 -79.50
CA VAL A 236 -15.48 -3.41 -80.65
C VAL A 236 -14.68 -4.48 -81.37
N GLN A 237 -15.00 -4.75 -82.65
CA GLN A 237 -14.37 -5.79 -83.48
C GLN A 237 -12.87 -5.56 -83.80
N ASP A 238 -12.27 -4.51 -83.32
CA ASP A 238 -10.92 -4.10 -83.64
C ASP A 238 -9.99 -4.40 -82.44
N LYS A 239 -8.91 -5.20 -82.60
CA LYS A 239 -8.02 -5.68 -81.52
C LYS A 239 -7.01 -4.63 -81.00
N GLU A 240 -6.84 -3.51 -81.75
CA GLU A 240 -5.89 -2.46 -81.36
C GLU A 240 -6.51 -1.38 -80.43
N LEU A 241 -7.84 -1.14 -80.60
CA LEU A 241 -8.55 -0.09 -79.86
C LEU A 241 -8.54 -0.24 -78.32
N PRO A 242 -8.63 -1.43 -77.71
CA PRO A 242 -8.57 -1.57 -76.25
C PRO A 242 -7.22 -1.18 -75.64
N ALA A 243 -6.11 -1.46 -76.34
CA ALA A 243 -4.77 -1.07 -75.87
C ALA A 243 -4.60 0.46 -75.95
N MET A 244 -5.15 1.08 -76.98
CA MET A 244 -5.11 2.51 -77.19
C MET A 244 -5.97 3.27 -76.20
N TYR A 245 -7.13 2.69 -75.80
CA TYR A 245 -7.98 3.23 -74.76
C TYR A 245 -7.28 3.24 -73.40
N LEU A 246 -6.62 2.15 -73.04
CA LEU A 246 -5.85 2.06 -71.75
C LEU A 246 -4.72 3.05 -71.75
N LEU A 247 -3.99 3.22 -72.84
CA LEU A 247 -2.94 4.19 -72.96
C LEU A 247 -3.45 5.63 -72.82
N GLY A 248 -4.61 5.92 -73.40
CA GLY A 248 -5.27 7.20 -73.27
C GLY A 248 -5.76 7.49 -71.83
N GLU A 249 -6.35 6.50 -71.19
CA GLU A 249 -6.78 6.62 -69.78
C GLU A 249 -5.60 6.90 -68.85
N LYS A 250 -4.50 6.13 -69.00
CA LYS A 250 -3.27 6.32 -68.21
C LYS A 250 -2.60 7.66 -68.49
N TYR A 251 -2.70 8.16 -69.72
CA TYR A 251 -2.20 9.48 -70.10
C TYR A 251 -3.02 10.61 -69.42
N VAL A 252 -4.35 10.49 -69.43
CA VAL A 252 -5.24 11.48 -68.79
C VAL A 252 -5.03 11.44 -67.25
N GLU A 253 -4.89 10.25 -66.65
CA GLU A 253 -4.62 10.09 -65.22
C GLU A 253 -3.27 10.74 -64.83
N ALA A 254 -2.21 10.48 -65.62
CA ALA A 254 -0.89 11.08 -65.39
C ALA A 254 -0.90 12.62 -65.52
N VAL A 255 -1.65 13.17 -66.49
CA VAL A 255 -1.80 14.63 -66.67
C VAL A 255 -2.63 15.22 -65.50
N SER A 256 -3.68 14.53 -65.06
CA SER A 256 -4.46 14.93 -63.88
C SER A 256 -3.61 14.98 -62.62
N ASP A 257 -2.81 13.93 -62.33
CA ASP A 257 -1.91 13.88 -61.20
C ASP A 257 -0.83 14.97 -61.26
N MET A 258 -0.30 15.26 -62.45
CA MET A 258 0.61 16.38 -62.63
C MET A 258 -0.05 17.74 -62.35
N SER A 259 -1.32 17.89 -62.71
CA SER A 259 -2.05 19.15 -62.47
C SER A 259 -2.37 19.40 -60.99
N GLN A 260 -2.44 18.34 -60.19
CA GLN A 260 -2.70 18.41 -58.77
C GLN A 260 -1.41 18.51 -57.90
N SER A 261 -0.24 18.25 -58.48
CA SER A 261 1.03 18.40 -57.77
C SER A 261 1.42 19.88 -57.65
N SER A 262 1.79 20.30 -56.42
CA SER A 262 2.22 21.68 -56.12
C SER A 262 3.54 22.09 -56.81
N ASN A 263 4.15 21.21 -57.57
CA ASN A 263 5.44 21.40 -58.26
C ASN A 263 5.25 21.26 -59.79
N SER A 264 4.42 22.14 -60.42
CA SER A 264 4.13 22.10 -61.83
C SER A 264 5.33 22.54 -62.70
N LYS A 265 6.05 21.56 -63.26
CA LYS A 265 6.90 21.79 -64.45
C LYS A 265 5.99 21.67 -65.69
N ILE A 266 5.97 22.67 -66.53
CA ILE A 266 5.23 22.62 -67.77
C ILE A 266 5.94 21.63 -68.71
N ILE A 267 5.31 20.48 -68.96
CA ILE A 267 5.77 19.52 -69.95
C ILE A 267 4.89 19.68 -71.19
N VAL A 268 5.49 20.17 -72.23
CA VAL A 268 4.77 20.25 -73.55
C VAL A 268 4.98 18.90 -74.24
N LEU A 269 3.88 18.14 -74.38
CA LEU A 269 3.91 16.87 -75.10
C LEU A 269 3.32 17.15 -76.54
N PRO A 270 3.97 16.61 -77.57
CA PRO A 270 3.43 16.77 -78.94
C PRO A 270 2.10 16.02 -79.10
N SER A 271 1.14 16.62 -79.75
CA SER A 271 -0.22 16.10 -79.96
C SER A 271 -0.32 14.94 -80.95
N ASP A 272 0.78 14.52 -81.55
CA ASP A 272 0.76 13.47 -82.60
C ASP A 272 0.92 12.09 -81.97
N THR A 273 -0.13 11.34 -81.91
CA THR A 273 -0.23 10.01 -81.28
C THR A 273 0.44 8.88 -82.09
N VAL A 274 1.01 9.14 -83.21
CA VAL A 274 1.62 8.12 -84.11
C VAL A 274 3.11 7.95 -83.85
N SER A 275 3.75 8.82 -83.08
CA SER A 275 5.18 8.84 -82.87
C SER A 275 5.69 8.08 -81.65
N TYR A 276 4.83 7.37 -80.86
CA TYR A 276 5.20 6.80 -79.57
C TYR A 276 5.90 5.42 -79.62
N THR A 277 6.13 4.86 -80.82
CA THR A 277 6.83 3.57 -80.92
C THR A 277 8.35 3.69 -80.79
N HIS A 278 8.90 4.89 -80.58
CA HIS A 278 10.35 5.13 -80.44
C HIS A 278 10.74 6.08 -79.30
N LEU A 279 9.97 6.20 -78.24
CA LEU A 279 10.39 6.92 -77.06
C LEU A 279 11.28 5.99 -76.20
N THR A 280 12.56 5.89 -76.54
CA THR A 280 13.59 5.61 -75.56
C THR A 280 13.68 6.83 -74.66
N LEU A 281 13.33 6.66 -73.40
CA LEU A 281 13.54 7.67 -72.34
C LEU A 281 15.00 8.12 -72.33
N PRO A 282 15.31 9.43 -72.52
CA PRO A 282 16.67 9.90 -72.32
C PRO A 282 16.98 9.75 -70.84
N THR A 283 18.03 8.98 -70.54
CA THR A 283 18.65 8.98 -69.22
C THR A 283 19.06 10.41 -68.90
N ILE A 284 18.39 11.01 -67.93
CA ILE A 284 18.79 12.29 -67.36
C ILE A 284 20.12 12.03 -66.63
N ARG A 285 21.21 12.43 -67.28
CA ARG A 285 22.50 12.51 -66.63
C ARG A 285 22.48 13.74 -65.75
N GLU A 286 22.61 13.56 -64.46
CA GLU A 286 22.81 14.65 -63.51
C GLU A 286 23.96 15.52 -63.97
N VAL A 287 23.71 16.82 -64.10
CA VAL A 287 24.73 17.86 -64.10
C VAL A 287 24.37 18.85 -63.00
N TRP A 288 25.20 18.75 -61.93
CA TRP A 288 25.49 19.74 -60.84
C TRP A 288 24.33 20.26 -59.99
#